data_b6e8e323254a2eaffec469ef95f40e8c
#
_entry.id   b6e8e323254a2eaffec469ef95f40e8c
#
_cell.length_a   1.000
_cell.length_b   1.000
_cell.length_c   1.000
_cell.angle_alpha   90.00
_cell.angle_beta   90.00
_cell.angle_gamma   90.00
#
_symmetry.space_group_name_H-M   'P 1'
#
loop_
_entity.id
_entity.type
_entity.pdbx_description
1 polymer ?
#
loop_
_entity_poly.entity_id
_entity_poly.type
_entity_poly.pdbx_seq_one_letter_code
_entity_poly.pdbx_strand_id
1 'polypeptide(L)'
;MKRKIVWGGAVLVIAAVLAYFLWPMPLGEVLPEGETINVVYVKHILPGNGEVRQESADYQLDADSEQAAQLRAALEGYTYHRTWGTILSDNSIDGPDEWVGYTLHLDAGGKSISSMGNGTVLINGCVYRVGYWGNQADLAWMEAVCAVLEL
;
A
#
# COMPACT_ATOMS: atom_id res chain seq x y z
N MET A 1 9.63 33.84 31.36
CA MET A 1 10.51 32.87 30.63
C MET A 1 9.91 31.47 30.52
N LYS A 2 9.37 30.87 31.59
CA LYS A 2 8.84 29.46 31.57
C LYS A 2 7.75 29.21 30.50
N ARG A 3 6.82 30.16 30.26
CA ARG A 3 5.76 30.01 29.23
C ARG A 3 6.32 29.90 27.80
N LYS A 4 7.35 30.64 27.45
CA LYS A 4 7.95 30.61 26.09
C LYS A 4 8.66 29.28 25.82
N ILE A 5 9.24 28.65 26.84
CA ILE A 5 9.91 27.34 26.73
C ILE A 5 8.88 26.22 26.50
N VAL A 6 7.73 26.29 27.19
CA VAL A 6 6.63 25.32 27.00
C VAL A 6 6.05 25.38 25.58
N TRP A 7 5.84 26.60 25.05
CA TRP A 7 5.34 26.74 23.67
C TRP A 7 6.36 26.27 22.63
N GLY A 8 7.65 26.52 22.83
CA GLY A 8 8.71 26.02 21.97
C GLY A 8 8.76 24.48 21.94
N GLY A 9 8.63 23.85 23.11
CA GLY A 9 8.58 22.40 23.21
C GLY A 9 7.34 21.80 22.51
N ALA A 10 6.16 22.41 22.68
CA ALA A 10 4.93 21.95 22.03
C ALA A 10 5.02 22.03 20.49
N VAL A 11 5.58 23.11 19.96
CA VAL A 11 5.79 23.27 18.51
C VAL A 11 6.73 22.20 17.96
N LEU A 12 7.81 21.89 18.65
CA LEU A 12 8.75 20.85 18.22
C LEU A 12 8.10 19.45 18.22
N VAL A 13 7.29 19.13 19.21
CA VAL A 13 6.56 17.87 19.27
C VAL A 13 5.57 17.76 18.10
N ILE A 14 4.79 18.82 17.85
CA ILE A 14 3.84 18.84 16.71
C ILE A 14 4.59 18.68 15.39
N ALA A 15 5.70 19.39 15.20
CA ALA A 15 6.50 19.29 14.00
C ALA A 15 7.06 17.87 13.80
N ALA A 16 7.53 17.22 14.85
CA ALA A 16 8.03 15.85 14.81
C ALA A 16 6.91 14.86 14.46
N VAL A 17 5.72 15.00 15.03
CA VAL A 17 4.54 14.18 14.71
C VAL A 17 4.13 14.37 13.26
N LEU A 18 4.04 15.62 12.79
CA LEU A 18 3.72 15.89 11.39
C LEU A 18 4.77 15.31 10.44
N ALA A 19 6.07 15.46 10.75
CA ALA A 19 7.14 14.88 9.96
C ALA A 19 7.02 13.36 9.89
N TYR A 20 6.70 12.68 11.00
CA TYR A 20 6.55 11.24 11.05
C TYR A 20 5.43 10.74 10.12
N PHE A 21 4.29 11.44 10.06
CA PHE A 21 3.15 11.04 9.21
C PHE A 21 3.27 11.51 7.76
N LEU A 22 3.95 12.63 7.50
CA LEU A 22 4.08 13.19 6.17
C LEU A 22 5.33 12.68 5.43
N TRP A 23 6.31 12.14 6.15
CA TRP A 23 7.52 11.60 5.52
C TRP A 23 7.20 10.30 4.77
N PRO A 24 7.42 10.25 3.45
CA PRO A 24 7.13 9.06 2.67
C PRO A 24 8.11 7.93 3.02
N MET A 25 7.61 6.69 2.96
CA MET A 25 8.45 5.51 3.03
C MET A 25 9.01 5.22 1.63
N PRO A 26 10.31 4.99 1.48
CA PRO A 26 10.89 4.61 0.19
C PRO A 26 10.47 3.20 -0.21
N LEU A 27 10.25 2.98 -1.53
CA LEU A 27 9.83 1.70 -2.08
C LEU A 27 10.80 0.56 -1.75
N GLY A 28 12.10 0.82 -1.71
CA GLY A 28 13.12 -0.19 -1.39
C GLY A 28 13.00 -0.79 0.03
N GLU A 29 12.30 -0.11 0.94
CA GLU A 29 11.93 -0.70 2.24
C GLU A 29 10.77 -1.71 2.11
N VAL A 30 9.98 -1.61 1.03
CA VAL A 30 8.80 -2.44 0.78
C VAL A 30 9.12 -3.59 -0.17
N LEU A 31 9.78 -3.29 -1.28
CA LEU A 31 10.20 -4.25 -2.31
C LEU A 31 11.72 -4.16 -2.49
N PRO A 32 12.50 -4.93 -1.74
CA PRO A 32 13.96 -4.94 -1.85
C PRO A 32 14.44 -5.24 -3.27
N GLU A 33 15.50 -4.58 -3.69
CA GLU A 33 16.16 -4.90 -4.96
C GLU A 33 16.81 -6.29 -4.91
N GLY A 34 16.90 -6.95 -6.06
CA GLY A 34 17.55 -8.26 -6.17
C GLY A 34 16.72 -9.43 -5.65
N GLU A 35 15.51 -9.21 -5.21
CA GLU A 35 14.60 -10.26 -4.74
C GLU A 35 13.54 -10.59 -5.80
N THR A 36 13.22 -11.87 -5.92
CA THR A 36 12.08 -12.35 -6.72
C THR A 36 10.78 -11.80 -6.17
N ILE A 37 9.91 -11.30 -7.02
CA ILE A 37 8.61 -10.75 -6.62
C ILE A 37 7.54 -11.79 -6.92
N ASN A 38 6.85 -12.23 -5.87
CA ASN A 38 5.66 -13.05 -6.00
C ASN A 38 4.44 -12.13 -5.97
N VAL A 39 3.55 -12.28 -6.95
CA VAL A 39 2.33 -11.49 -7.08
C VAL A 39 1.14 -12.42 -7.03
N VAL A 40 0.24 -12.17 -6.10
CA VAL A 40 -1.07 -12.84 -6.03
C VAL A 40 -2.13 -11.80 -6.31
N TYR A 41 -2.87 -11.99 -7.38
CA TYR A 41 -4.00 -11.16 -7.76
C TYR A 41 -5.30 -11.92 -7.52
N VAL A 42 -6.22 -11.32 -6.82
CA VAL A 42 -7.54 -11.91 -6.54
C VAL A 42 -8.61 -10.88 -6.87
N LYS A 43 -9.48 -11.22 -7.80
CA LYS A 43 -10.68 -10.45 -8.12
C LYS A 43 -11.88 -11.09 -7.44
N HIS A 44 -12.52 -10.33 -6.58
CA HIS A 44 -13.75 -10.73 -5.90
C HIS A 44 -14.94 -10.13 -6.63
N ILE A 45 -15.83 -10.96 -7.13
CA ILE A 45 -17.08 -10.56 -7.77
C ILE A 45 -18.21 -10.99 -6.87
N LEU A 46 -18.97 -10.02 -6.36
CA LEU A 46 -20.22 -10.23 -5.65
C LEU A 46 -21.39 -9.92 -6.60
N PRO A 47 -21.87 -10.91 -7.35
CA PRO A 47 -23.12 -10.72 -8.08
C PRO A 47 -24.28 -10.61 -7.08
N GLY A 48 -25.32 -9.81 -7.41
CA GLY A 48 -26.46 -9.56 -6.54
C GLY A 48 -27.30 -10.79 -6.14
N ASN A 49 -26.88 -12.00 -6.50
CA ASN A 49 -27.46 -13.29 -6.09
C ASN A 49 -26.81 -13.90 -4.81
N GLY A 50 -25.83 -13.20 -4.22
CA GLY A 50 -25.16 -13.64 -2.99
C GLY A 50 -24.08 -14.70 -3.15
N GLU A 51 -23.76 -15.14 -4.37
CA GLU A 51 -22.64 -16.04 -4.62
C GLU A 51 -21.36 -15.24 -4.87
N VAL A 52 -20.35 -15.43 -4.02
CA VAL A 52 -19.02 -14.83 -4.24
C VAL A 52 -18.30 -15.60 -5.31
N ARG A 53 -18.00 -14.95 -6.41
CA ARG A 53 -17.13 -15.48 -7.45
C ARG A 53 -15.72 -14.92 -7.26
N GLN A 54 -14.72 -15.77 -7.30
CA GLN A 54 -13.33 -15.42 -7.08
C GLN A 54 -12.51 -15.87 -8.28
N GLU A 55 -11.78 -14.94 -8.86
CA GLU A 55 -10.79 -15.20 -9.91
C GLU A 55 -9.42 -14.87 -9.34
N SER A 56 -8.45 -15.77 -9.45
CA SER A 56 -7.10 -15.56 -8.96
C SER A 56 -6.05 -15.87 -10.02
N ALA A 57 -4.95 -15.13 -9.98
CA ALA A 57 -3.77 -15.37 -10.80
C ALA A 57 -2.52 -15.14 -9.96
N ASP A 58 -1.55 -16.05 -10.09
CA ASP A 58 -0.28 -16.01 -9.40
C ASP A 58 0.84 -15.79 -10.40
N TYR A 59 1.74 -14.85 -10.12
CA TYR A 59 2.90 -14.53 -10.94
C TYR A 59 4.16 -14.60 -10.10
N GLN A 60 5.23 -15.06 -10.72
CA GLN A 60 6.55 -14.99 -10.14
C GLN A 60 7.46 -14.25 -11.10
N LEU A 61 7.98 -13.12 -10.67
CA LEU A 61 8.87 -12.29 -11.44
C LEU A 61 10.29 -12.44 -10.90
N ASP A 62 11.18 -12.95 -11.73
CA ASP A 62 12.59 -13.04 -11.37
C ASP A 62 13.16 -11.62 -11.12
N ALA A 63 14.09 -11.52 -10.18
CA ALA A 63 14.67 -10.24 -9.74
C ALA A 63 15.22 -9.40 -10.91
N ASP A 64 15.85 -10.04 -11.88
CA ASP A 64 16.50 -9.43 -13.05
C ASP A 64 15.58 -9.34 -14.27
N SER A 65 14.29 -9.71 -14.14
CA SER A 65 13.36 -9.65 -15.25
C SER A 65 12.97 -8.22 -15.60
N GLU A 66 12.68 -7.97 -16.87
CA GLU A 66 12.19 -6.67 -17.35
C GLU A 66 10.86 -6.31 -16.69
N GLN A 67 9.98 -7.28 -16.48
CA GLN A 67 8.71 -7.06 -15.79
C GLN A 67 8.90 -6.66 -14.33
N ALA A 68 9.85 -7.25 -13.60
CA ALA A 68 10.17 -6.84 -12.23
C ALA A 68 10.69 -5.39 -12.17
N ALA A 69 11.51 -4.99 -13.13
CA ALA A 69 12.00 -3.63 -13.27
C ALA A 69 10.86 -2.64 -13.58
N GLN A 70 9.98 -3.00 -14.52
CA GLN A 70 8.80 -2.18 -14.87
C GLN A 70 7.84 -2.05 -13.70
N LEU A 71 7.60 -3.12 -12.94
CA LEU A 71 6.77 -3.11 -11.75
C LEU A 71 7.34 -2.17 -10.68
N ARG A 72 8.65 -2.26 -10.40
CA ARG A 72 9.31 -1.36 -9.46
C ARG A 72 9.20 0.09 -9.91
N ALA A 73 9.47 0.38 -11.18
CA ALA A 73 9.36 1.74 -11.74
C ALA A 73 7.92 2.29 -11.66
N ALA A 74 6.90 1.46 -11.92
CA ALA A 74 5.52 1.85 -11.78
C ALA A 74 5.18 2.20 -10.32
N LEU A 75 5.68 1.45 -9.35
CA LEU A 75 5.42 1.66 -7.92
C LEU A 75 6.23 2.81 -7.32
N GLU A 76 7.41 3.15 -7.85
CA GLU A 76 8.22 4.30 -7.43
C GLU A 76 7.53 5.64 -7.65
N GLY A 77 6.59 5.71 -8.59
CA GLY A 77 5.77 6.90 -8.83
C GLY A 77 4.83 7.25 -7.67
N TYR A 78 4.65 6.36 -6.71
CA TYR A 78 3.74 6.53 -5.58
C TYR A 78 4.50 6.77 -4.28
N THR A 79 3.86 7.49 -3.36
CA THR A 79 4.37 7.72 -2.01
C THR A 79 3.52 6.99 -0.98
N TYR A 80 4.18 6.41 0.01
CA TYR A 80 3.53 5.63 1.06
C TYR A 80 3.70 6.35 2.39
N HIS A 81 2.58 6.73 3.01
CA HIS A 81 2.58 7.51 4.23
C HIS A 81 2.00 6.72 5.39
N ARG A 82 2.60 6.90 6.57
CA ARG A 82 2.12 6.31 7.81
C ARG A 82 0.74 6.85 8.17
N THR A 83 -0.07 6.02 8.75
CA THR A 83 -1.38 6.35 9.32
C THR A 83 -1.41 6.01 10.79
N TRP A 84 -2.49 6.33 11.48
CA TRP A 84 -2.70 5.84 12.85
C TRP A 84 -2.76 4.31 12.90
N GLY A 85 -3.33 3.67 11.86
CA GLY A 85 -3.33 2.21 11.72
C GLY A 85 -1.93 1.61 11.64
N THR A 86 -0.94 2.33 11.07
CA THR A 86 0.47 1.91 11.08
C THR A 86 1.01 1.77 12.50
N ILE A 87 0.64 2.70 13.39
CA ILE A 87 1.13 2.71 14.78
C ILE A 87 0.39 1.68 15.63
N LEU A 88 -0.93 1.56 15.43
CA LEU A 88 -1.79 0.69 16.23
C LEU A 88 -1.82 -0.75 15.72
N SER A 89 -1.13 -1.03 14.62
CA SER A 89 -1.19 -2.32 13.92
C SER A 89 -2.62 -2.75 13.63
N ASP A 90 -3.47 -1.77 13.32
CA ASP A 90 -4.86 -2.00 12.97
C ASP A 90 -4.94 -2.51 11.53
N ASN A 91 -5.23 -3.79 11.40
CA ASN A 91 -5.40 -4.48 10.12
C ASN A 91 -6.88 -4.54 9.70
N SER A 92 -7.77 -3.87 10.42
CA SER A 92 -9.17 -3.82 10.05
C SER A 92 -9.34 -2.95 8.81
N ILE A 93 -9.90 -3.52 7.78
CA ILE A 93 -10.26 -2.84 6.56
C ILE A 93 -11.78 -2.87 6.47
N ASP A 94 -12.41 -1.74 6.74
CA ASP A 94 -13.84 -1.57 6.55
C ASP A 94 -14.12 -1.42 5.05
N GLY A 95 -14.65 -2.46 4.43
CA GLY A 95 -15.11 -2.44 3.04
C GLY A 95 -16.64 -2.30 2.97
N PRO A 96 -17.20 -1.75 1.89
CA PRO A 96 -18.64 -1.70 1.69
C PRO A 96 -19.23 -3.10 1.46
N ASP A 97 -20.47 -3.30 1.88
CA ASP A 97 -21.18 -4.60 1.83
C ASP A 97 -21.46 -5.11 0.39
N GLU A 98 -21.37 -4.24 -0.62
CA GLU A 98 -21.51 -4.60 -2.03
C GLU A 98 -20.33 -4.04 -2.83
N TRP A 99 -19.42 -4.90 -3.31
CA TRP A 99 -18.30 -4.44 -4.11
C TRP A 99 -17.71 -5.49 -5.05
N VAL A 100 -17.19 -5.01 -6.17
CA VAL A 100 -16.17 -5.72 -6.92
C VAL A 100 -14.84 -5.29 -6.32
N GLY A 101 -14.22 -6.15 -5.55
CA GLY A 101 -12.97 -5.87 -4.88
C GLY A 101 -11.82 -6.59 -5.57
N TYR A 102 -10.69 -5.90 -5.62
CA TYR A 102 -9.45 -6.49 -6.07
C TYR A 102 -8.50 -6.56 -4.87
N THR A 103 -7.93 -7.71 -4.63
CA THR A 103 -6.80 -7.84 -3.70
C THR A 103 -5.56 -8.10 -4.53
N LEU A 104 -4.58 -7.24 -4.41
CA LEU A 104 -3.27 -7.44 -4.98
C LEU A 104 -2.27 -7.59 -3.86
N HIS A 105 -1.55 -8.69 -3.85
CA HIS A 105 -0.52 -8.97 -2.87
C HIS A 105 0.81 -9.19 -3.59
N LEU A 106 1.82 -8.40 -3.21
CA LEU A 106 3.19 -8.51 -3.66
C LEU A 106 4.05 -8.95 -2.47
N ASP A 107 4.88 -9.94 -2.67
CA ASP A 107 5.87 -10.39 -1.68
C ASP A 107 7.26 -10.43 -2.31
N ALA A 108 8.24 -9.86 -1.65
CA ALA A 108 9.63 -9.90 -2.05
C ALA A 108 10.54 -9.91 -0.84
N GLY A 109 11.41 -10.92 -0.72
CA GLY A 109 12.38 -11.03 0.35
C GLY A 109 11.76 -11.04 1.76
N GLY A 110 10.57 -11.62 1.92
CA GLY A 110 9.82 -11.66 3.18
C GLY A 110 9.17 -10.33 3.56
N LYS A 111 9.09 -9.38 2.64
CA LYS A 111 8.33 -8.14 2.79
C LYS A 111 7.14 -8.16 1.85
N SER A 112 6.02 -7.62 2.28
CA SER A 112 4.79 -7.63 1.51
C SER A 112 4.14 -6.27 1.41
N ILE A 113 3.46 -6.05 0.28
CA ILE A 113 2.55 -4.94 0.09
C ILE A 113 1.25 -5.48 -0.51
N SER A 114 0.12 -5.10 0.07
CA SER A 114 -1.20 -5.50 -0.41
C SER A 114 -2.10 -4.29 -0.54
N SER A 115 -2.84 -4.20 -1.64
CA SER A 115 -3.92 -3.22 -1.81
C SER A 115 -5.26 -3.93 -1.75
N MET A 116 -6.25 -3.28 -1.16
CA MET A 116 -7.62 -3.75 -1.06
C MET A 116 -8.63 -2.79 -1.70
N GLY A 117 -8.15 -1.80 -2.43
CA GLY A 117 -8.98 -0.90 -3.23
C GLY A 117 -9.77 0.14 -2.41
N ASN A 118 -9.34 0.45 -1.19
CA ASN A 118 -10.05 1.39 -0.29
C ASN A 118 -9.25 2.66 0.05
N GLY A 119 -8.21 3.00 -0.70
CA GLY A 119 -7.33 4.15 -0.45
C GLY A 119 -6.13 3.84 0.43
N THR A 120 -6.00 2.59 0.90
CA THR A 120 -4.91 2.15 1.77
C THR A 120 -4.22 0.91 1.23
N VAL A 121 -3.00 0.72 1.65
CA VAL A 121 -2.22 -0.50 1.41
C VAL A 121 -1.71 -1.05 2.74
N LEU A 122 -1.60 -2.36 2.82
CA LEU A 122 -0.93 -3.03 3.92
C LEU A 122 0.53 -3.26 3.51
N ILE A 123 1.46 -2.74 4.30
CA ILE A 123 2.90 -2.99 4.14
C ILE A 123 3.38 -3.74 5.36
N ASN A 124 3.82 -4.97 5.18
CA ASN A 124 4.20 -5.88 6.26
C ASN A 124 3.11 -6.00 7.35
N GLY A 125 1.84 -6.01 6.94
CA GLY A 125 0.69 -6.10 7.84
C GLY A 125 0.29 -4.79 8.54
N CYS A 126 0.96 -3.67 8.27
CA CYS A 126 0.60 -2.36 8.82
C CYS A 126 -0.07 -1.48 7.76
N VAL A 127 -1.05 -0.68 8.17
CA VAL A 127 -1.84 0.17 7.27
C VAL A 127 -1.09 1.44 6.89
N TYR A 128 -0.94 1.67 5.60
CA TYR A 128 -0.37 2.88 5.01
C TYR A 128 -1.35 3.51 4.02
N ARG A 129 -1.21 4.79 3.78
CA ARG A 129 -1.94 5.53 2.75
C ARG A 129 -1.06 5.72 1.53
N VAL A 130 -1.61 5.51 0.34
CA VAL A 130 -0.96 5.83 -0.93
C VAL A 130 -1.25 7.30 -1.27
N GLY A 131 -0.18 8.06 -1.53
CA GLY A 131 -0.26 9.50 -1.78
C GLY A 131 -0.60 10.33 -0.54
N TYR A 132 -0.61 11.67 -0.72
CA TYR A 132 -0.90 12.61 0.38
C TYR A 132 -2.40 12.75 0.64
N TRP A 133 -3.20 12.75 -0.42
CA TRP A 133 -4.62 13.09 -0.36
C TRP A 133 -5.45 12.20 -1.29
N GLY A 134 -6.33 11.42 -0.76
CA GLY A 134 -7.44 10.87 -1.51
C GLY A 134 -7.48 9.35 -1.69
N ASN A 135 -8.71 8.88 -1.82
CA ASN A 135 -9.11 7.48 -1.85
C ASN A 135 -8.94 6.83 -3.23
N GLN A 136 -8.38 7.54 -4.22
CA GLN A 136 -8.24 7.02 -5.59
C GLN A 136 -6.80 6.60 -5.94
N ALA A 137 -5.83 6.95 -5.12
CA ALA A 137 -4.44 6.68 -5.44
C ALA A 137 -4.10 5.19 -5.37
N ASP A 138 -4.76 4.42 -4.52
CA ASP A 138 -4.55 2.97 -4.44
C ASP A 138 -5.17 2.21 -5.62
N LEU A 139 -6.28 2.69 -6.18
CA LEU A 139 -6.84 2.15 -7.42
C LEU A 139 -5.88 2.39 -8.59
N ALA A 140 -5.35 3.61 -8.75
CA ALA A 140 -4.37 3.92 -9.77
C ALA A 140 -3.07 3.11 -9.58
N TRP A 141 -2.65 2.89 -8.34
CA TRP A 141 -1.54 2.00 -7.99
C TRP A 141 -1.81 0.57 -8.45
N MET A 142 -2.99 0.04 -8.16
CA MET A 142 -3.39 -1.30 -8.56
C MET A 142 -3.52 -1.43 -10.08
N GLU A 143 -4.12 -0.44 -10.75
CA GLU A 143 -4.19 -0.39 -12.22
C GLU A 143 -2.80 -0.37 -12.86
N ALA A 144 -1.83 0.37 -12.28
CA ALA A 144 -0.46 0.39 -12.77
C ALA A 144 0.22 -0.99 -12.64
N VAL A 145 0.00 -1.70 -11.54
CA VAL A 145 0.52 -3.06 -11.35
C VAL A 145 -0.14 -4.04 -12.33
N CYS A 146 -1.47 -3.98 -12.47
CA CYS A 146 -2.21 -4.83 -13.41
C CYS A 146 -1.76 -4.60 -14.85
N ALA A 147 -1.48 -3.34 -15.24
CA ALA A 147 -0.99 -3.02 -16.58
C ALA A 147 0.39 -3.64 -16.88
N VAL A 148 1.29 -3.69 -15.88
CA VAL A 148 2.62 -4.34 -16.04
C VAL A 148 2.49 -5.86 -16.16
N LEU A 149 1.51 -6.44 -15.48
CA LEU A 149 1.26 -7.89 -15.46
C LEU A 149 0.30 -8.36 -16.56
N GLU A 150 -0.21 -7.44 -17.37
CA GLU A 150 -1.19 -7.74 -18.44
C GLU A 150 -2.49 -8.40 -17.90
N LEU A 151 -2.95 -7.94 -16.73
CA LEU A 151 -4.12 -8.43 -16.01
C LEU A 151 -5.41 -7.66 -16.37
#